data_44a8ede7d76af6bf70b10ea0b88a17b9
#
_entry.id   44a8ede7d76af6bf70b10ea0b88a17b9
#
_cell.length_a   1.000
_cell.length_b   1.000
_cell.length_c   1.000
_cell.angle_alpha   90.00
_cell.angle_beta   90.00
_cell.angle_gamma   90.00
#
_symmetry.space_group_name_H-M   'P 1'
#
loop_
_entity.id
_entity.type
_entity.pdbx_description
1 polymer ?
#
loop_
_entity_poly.entity_id
_entity_poly.type
_entity_poly.pdbx_seq_one_letter_code
_entity_poly.pdbx_strand_id
1 'polypeptide(L)'
;MVLGMLVVLALSAPADAAYGPDLQSASVATSADETAIRKVIGDYAKAIETKDLELFKTVKPNLTLEEEKRARSAFASIQSQVVKITFLSIDMKEHQAVVKVTRRDTINGSIPGAFPQTFTMNKGRTGWVIAEIGR
;
A
#
# COMPACT_ATOMS: atom_id res chain seq x y z
N MET A 1 57.24 -9.57 5.08
CA MET A 1 56.70 -9.55 5.24
C MET A 1 55.60 -9.53 5.48
N VAL A 2 55.25 -9.57 5.42
CA VAL A 2 54.31 -9.61 5.57
C VAL A 2 53.47 -9.08 5.91
N LEU A 3 53.67 -8.83 6.12
CA LEU A 3 52.98 -8.29 6.44
C LEU A 3 52.14 -7.88 6.03
N GLY A 4 52.52 -7.76 5.50
CA GLY A 4 51.93 -7.15 5.07
C GLY A 4 50.79 -7.35 4.83
N MET A 5 50.76 -7.75 4.69
CA MET A 5 49.85 -7.96 4.44
C MET A 5 48.92 -7.77 5.13
N LEU A 6 49.01 -7.67 5.59
CA LEU A 6 48.24 -7.60 6.21
C LEU A 6 47.40 -6.80 6.27
N VAL A 7 47.57 -6.41 6.28
CA VAL A 7 46.96 -5.59 6.61
C VAL A 7 45.96 -5.33 5.95
N VAL A 8 46.07 -5.47 5.24
CA VAL A 8 45.32 -5.21 4.54
C VAL A 8 44.19 -5.42 4.76
N LEU A 9 44.06 -6.04 4.97
CA LEU A 9 43.08 -6.34 5.19
C LEU A 9 42.23 -5.55 5.71
N ALA A 10 42.43 -5.27 6.21
CA ALA A 10 41.67 -4.48 6.94
C ALA A 10 40.95 -3.55 6.24
N LEU A 11 41.46 -3.14 5.31
CA LEU A 11 40.92 -2.17 4.67
C LEU A 11 39.64 -2.30 4.29
N SER A 12 39.22 -3.17 3.78
CA SER A 12 37.96 -3.27 3.20
C SER A 12 36.83 -3.22 4.14
N ALA A 13 36.96 -3.68 5.25
CA ALA A 13 35.85 -3.82 6.15
C ALA A 13 35.22 -2.56 6.61
N PRO A 14 35.92 -1.55 7.00
CA PRO A 14 35.31 -0.40 7.61
C PRO A 14 34.35 0.35 6.74
N ALA A 15 34.62 0.45 5.50
CA ALA A 15 33.78 1.21 4.63
C ALA A 15 32.38 0.63 4.53
N ASP A 16 32.27 -0.65 4.44
CA ASP A 16 31.00 -1.30 4.34
C ASP A 16 30.17 -1.11 5.58
N ALA A 17 30.78 -1.18 6.72
CA ALA A 17 30.09 -1.01 7.97
C ALA A 17 29.47 0.36 8.12
N ALA A 18 30.13 1.38 7.62
CA ALA A 18 29.63 2.72 7.74
C ALA A 18 28.33 2.94 6.99
N TYR A 19 28.17 2.35 5.85
CA TYR A 19 26.94 2.51 5.11
C TYR A 19 25.84 1.59 5.57
N GLY A 20 26.17 0.41 6.01
CA GLY A 20 25.21 -0.63 6.28
C GLY A 20 24.10 -0.28 7.25
N PRO A 21 24.40 0.26 8.43
CA PRO A 21 23.36 0.55 9.43
C PRO A 21 22.30 1.51 8.94
N ASP A 22 22.69 2.55 8.29
CA ASP A 22 21.74 3.55 7.81
C ASP A 22 20.84 2.99 6.72
N LEU A 23 21.39 2.25 5.79
CA LEU A 23 20.60 1.66 4.74
C LEU A 23 19.63 0.63 5.28
N GLN A 24 20.05 -0.15 6.25
CA GLN A 24 19.19 -1.15 6.86
C GLN A 24 18.02 -0.53 7.59
N SER A 25 18.26 0.54 8.31
CA SER A 25 17.20 1.23 9.04
C SER A 25 16.17 1.79 8.08
N ALA A 26 16.61 2.41 7.01
CA ALA A 26 15.70 2.95 6.00
C ALA A 26 14.89 1.84 5.32
N SER A 27 15.53 0.71 5.01
CA SER A 27 14.85 -0.41 4.39
C SER A 27 13.78 -1.01 5.30
N VAL A 28 14.07 -1.13 6.59
CA VAL A 28 13.10 -1.66 7.55
C VAL A 28 11.91 -0.74 7.68
N ALA A 29 12.14 0.58 7.78
CA ALA A 29 11.06 1.54 7.85
C ALA A 29 10.20 1.51 6.59
N THR A 30 10.84 1.44 5.42
CA THR A 30 10.13 1.36 4.15
C THR A 30 9.31 0.08 4.05
N SER A 31 9.88 -1.04 4.51
CA SER A 31 9.16 -2.31 4.50
C SER A 31 7.95 -2.28 5.40
N ALA A 32 8.07 -1.68 6.57
CA ALA A 32 6.95 -1.57 7.50
C ALA A 32 5.84 -0.69 6.91
N ASP A 33 6.20 0.43 6.31
CA ASP A 33 5.24 1.32 5.67
C ASP A 33 4.58 0.62 4.47
N GLU A 34 5.36 -0.09 3.69
CA GLU A 34 4.82 -0.82 2.54
C GLU A 34 3.81 -1.88 2.99
N THR A 35 4.13 -2.62 4.05
CA THR A 35 3.23 -3.63 4.61
C THR A 35 1.93 -2.98 5.09
N ALA A 36 2.04 -1.83 5.76
CA ALA A 36 0.88 -1.12 6.25
C ALA A 36 0.00 -0.61 5.10
N ILE A 37 0.62 -0.09 4.05
CA ILE A 37 -0.09 0.39 2.86
C ILE A 37 -0.84 -0.76 2.19
N ARG A 38 -0.17 -1.90 2.02
CA ARG A 38 -0.80 -3.08 1.41
C ARG A 38 -1.99 -3.55 2.24
N LYS A 39 -1.86 -3.47 3.56
CA LYS A 39 -2.96 -3.86 4.45
C LYS A 39 -4.16 -2.93 4.28
N VAL A 40 -3.93 -1.63 4.24
CA VAL A 40 -5.01 -0.64 4.08
C VAL A 40 -5.76 -0.88 2.76
N ILE A 41 -5.03 -1.11 1.69
CA ILE A 41 -5.65 -1.36 0.38
C ILE A 41 -6.36 -2.72 0.38
N GLY A 42 -5.81 -3.70 1.08
CA GLY A 42 -6.50 -4.98 1.28
C GLY A 42 -7.80 -4.82 2.05
N ASP A 43 -7.80 -3.98 3.08
CA ASP A 43 -9.01 -3.68 3.85
C ASP A 43 -10.04 -2.93 3.00
N TYR A 44 -9.58 -2.07 2.10
CA TYR A 44 -10.46 -1.41 1.13
C TYR A 44 -11.18 -2.46 0.27
N ALA A 45 -10.45 -3.41 -0.27
CA ALA A 45 -11.04 -4.48 -1.06
C ALA A 45 -12.02 -5.30 -0.21
N LYS A 46 -11.64 -5.62 1.01
CA LYS A 46 -12.49 -6.38 1.93
C LYS A 46 -13.77 -5.63 2.26
N ALA A 47 -13.68 -4.32 2.45
CA ALA A 47 -14.86 -3.50 2.74
C ALA A 47 -15.88 -3.58 1.60
N ILE A 48 -15.40 -3.58 0.37
CA ILE A 48 -16.26 -3.72 -0.79
C ILE A 48 -16.86 -5.12 -0.85
N GLU A 49 -16.03 -6.14 -0.65
CA GLU A 49 -16.49 -7.54 -0.72
C GLU A 49 -17.52 -7.87 0.34
N THR A 50 -17.33 -7.35 1.54
CA THR A 50 -18.24 -7.62 2.66
C THR A 50 -19.32 -6.57 2.81
N LYS A 51 -19.32 -5.53 1.98
CA LYS A 51 -20.27 -4.42 2.04
C LYS A 51 -20.23 -3.73 3.39
N ASP A 52 -19.03 -3.56 3.91
CA ASP A 52 -18.79 -2.99 5.23
C ASP A 52 -18.44 -1.52 5.11
N LEU A 53 -19.44 -0.67 5.24
CA LEU A 53 -19.26 0.76 5.09
C LEU A 53 -18.37 1.36 6.19
N GLU A 54 -18.45 0.80 7.40
CA GLU A 54 -17.63 1.28 8.51
C GLU A 54 -16.14 1.01 8.24
N LEU A 55 -15.83 -0.16 7.74
CA LEU A 55 -14.44 -0.47 7.36
C LEU A 55 -14.00 0.43 6.21
N PHE A 56 -14.89 0.66 5.23
CA PHE A 56 -14.60 1.56 4.12
C PHE A 56 -14.23 2.96 4.64
N LYS A 57 -15.01 3.47 5.59
CA LYS A 57 -14.75 4.80 6.17
C LYS A 57 -13.48 4.82 7.02
N THR A 58 -13.10 3.70 7.59
CA THR A 58 -11.85 3.60 8.33
C THR A 58 -10.64 3.74 7.42
N VAL A 59 -10.68 3.12 6.25
CA VAL A 59 -9.55 3.20 5.31
C VAL A 59 -9.57 4.47 4.47
N LYS A 60 -10.74 5.09 4.28
CA LYS A 60 -10.88 6.35 3.56
C LYS A 60 -11.76 7.30 4.37
N PRO A 61 -11.17 7.92 5.41
CA PRO A 61 -11.96 8.73 6.34
C PRO A 61 -12.52 10.04 5.77
N ASN A 62 -12.01 10.50 4.65
CA ASN A 62 -12.48 11.73 4.02
C ASN A 62 -13.59 11.49 2.99
N LEU A 63 -14.36 10.43 3.17
CA LEU A 63 -15.46 10.09 2.28
C LEU A 63 -16.52 11.20 2.31
N THR A 64 -16.90 11.71 1.14
CA THR A 64 -17.95 12.73 1.06
C THR A 64 -19.33 12.07 1.16
N LEU A 65 -20.36 12.87 1.42
CA LEU A 65 -21.71 12.34 1.47
C LEU A 65 -22.13 11.72 0.13
N GLU A 66 -21.69 12.30 -0.96
CA GLU A 66 -21.98 11.75 -2.29
C GLU A 66 -21.30 10.39 -2.50
N GLU A 67 -20.05 10.30 -2.08
CA GLU A 67 -19.30 9.04 -2.17
C GLU A 67 -19.93 7.98 -1.28
N GLU A 68 -20.35 8.36 -0.09
CA GLU A 68 -21.01 7.44 0.83
C GLU A 68 -22.32 6.93 0.25
N LYS A 69 -23.11 7.81 -0.35
CA LYS A 69 -24.36 7.42 -1.00
C LYS A 69 -24.12 6.45 -2.13
N ARG A 70 -23.09 6.71 -2.94
CA ARG A 70 -22.74 5.80 -4.03
C ARG A 70 -22.32 4.43 -3.52
N ALA A 71 -21.56 4.41 -2.44
CA ALA A 71 -21.13 3.15 -1.84
C ALA A 71 -22.33 2.36 -1.31
N ARG A 72 -23.24 3.03 -0.60
CA ARG A 72 -24.45 2.39 -0.09
C ARG A 72 -25.30 1.83 -1.22
N SER A 73 -25.45 2.59 -2.29
CA SER A 73 -26.23 2.19 -3.44
C SER A 73 -25.62 0.96 -4.12
N ALA A 74 -24.30 0.97 -4.30
CA ALA A 74 -23.60 -0.17 -4.88
C ALA A 74 -23.73 -1.42 -4.00
N PHE A 75 -23.56 -1.26 -2.68
CA PHE A 75 -23.69 -2.37 -1.74
C PHE A 75 -25.08 -2.96 -1.74
N ALA A 76 -26.10 -2.14 -1.95
CA ALA A 76 -27.47 -2.61 -1.98
C ALA A 76 -27.81 -3.34 -3.29
N SER A 77 -27.23 -2.92 -4.40
CA SER A 77 -27.61 -3.45 -5.71
C SER A 77 -26.74 -4.62 -6.19
N ILE A 78 -25.54 -4.78 -5.66
CA ILE A 78 -24.65 -5.87 -6.04
C ILE A 78 -24.77 -7.00 -5.03
N GLN A 79 -25.10 -8.21 -5.50
CA GLN A 79 -25.27 -9.35 -4.61
C GLN A 79 -23.93 -9.88 -4.12
N SER A 80 -22.98 -10.06 -5.01
CA SER A 80 -21.65 -10.53 -4.63
C SER A 80 -20.59 -9.81 -5.42
N GLN A 81 -19.49 -9.48 -4.77
CA GLN A 81 -18.37 -8.82 -5.41
C GLN A 81 -17.07 -9.34 -4.81
N VAL A 82 -16.16 -9.75 -5.66
CA VAL A 82 -14.81 -10.13 -5.25
C VAL A 82 -13.86 -9.15 -5.92
N VAL A 83 -12.96 -8.58 -5.15
CA VAL A 83 -12.05 -7.55 -5.62
C VAL A 83 -10.63 -8.08 -5.55
N LYS A 84 -10.00 -8.26 -6.70
CA LYS A 84 -8.63 -8.74 -6.76
C LYS A 84 -7.72 -7.59 -7.14
N ILE A 85 -6.74 -7.32 -6.31
CA ILE A 85 -5.81 -6.21 -6.52
C ILE A 85 -4.41 -6.74 -6.73
N THR A 86 -3.80 -6.31 -7.83
CA THR A 86 -2.40 -6.62 -8.13
C THR A 86 -1.61 -5.32 -8.01
N PHE A 87 -0.64 -5.29 -7.12
CA PHE A 87 0.18 -4.09 -6.90
C PHE A 87 1.23 -3.99 -8.01
N LEU A 88 1.31 -2.82 -8.64
CA LEU A 88 2.29 -2.54 -9.68
C LEU A 88 3.45 -1.72 -9.14
N SER A 89 3.17 -0.70 -8.34
CA SER A 89 4.22 0.12 -7.74
C SER A 89 3.72 0.83 -6.50
N ILE A 90 4.61 1.07 -5.58
CA ILE A 90 4.37 1.87 -4.38
C ILE A 90 5.48 2.91 -4.31
N ASP A 91 5.11 4.15 -4.60
CA ASP A 91 6.04 5.28 -4.57
C ASP A 91 5.85 6.04 -3.28
N MET A 92 6.82 5.95 -2.40
CA MET A 92 6.72 6.53 -1.07
C MET A 92 7.50 7.81 -0.92
N LYS A 93 6.90 8.81 -0.30
CA LYS A 93 7.57 10.06 0.05
C LYS A 93 7.12 10.44 1.45
N GLU A 94 8.01 10.35 2.40
CA GLU A 94 7.74 10.73 3.80
C GLU A 94 6.36 10.27 4.29
N HIS A 95 5.38 11.17 4.29
CA HIS A 95 4.05 10.89 4.81
C HIS A 95 3.02 10.68 3.72
N GLN A 96 3.46 10.45 2.49
CA GLN A 96 2.56 10.27 1.37
C GLN A 96 3.06 9.13 0.49
N ALA A 97 2.13 8.42 -0.13
CA ALA A 97 2.49 7.37 -1.08
C ALA A 97 1.50 7.37 -2.24
N VAL A 98 2.00 7.03 -3.42
CA VAL A 98 1.16 6.82 -4.60
C VAL A 98 1.28 5.35 -4.97
N VAL A 99 0.17 4.66 -4.96
CA VAL A 99 0.14 3.22 -5.19
C VAL A 99 -0.64 2.93 -6.48
N LYS A 100 0.04 2.31 -7.41
CA LYS A 100 -0.59 1.92 -8.68
C LYS A 100 -0.88 0.43 -8.65
N VAL A 101 -2.10 0.09 -9.02
CA VAL A 101 -2.55 -1.29 -9.01
C VAL A 101 -3.34 -1.60 -10.26
N THR A 102 -3.50 -2.88 -10.55
CA THR A 102 -4.51 -3.37 -11.47
C THR A 102 -5.59 -4.02 -10.63
N ARG A 103 -6.82 -3.66 -10.88
CA ARG A 103 -7.97 -4.18 -10.15
C ARG A 103 -8.85 -5.01 -11.07
N ARG A 104 -9.25 -6.16 -10.59
CA ARG A 104 -10.19 -7.03 -11.31
C ARG A 104 -11.31 -7.42 -10.35
N ASP A 105 -12.52 -7.09 -10.74
CA ASP A 105 -13.69 -7.41 -9.93
C ASP A 105 -14.45 -8.57 -10.56
N THR A 106 -15.04 -9.40 -9.71
CA THR A 106 -16.05 -10.36 -10.12
C THR A 106 -17.34 -9.90 -9.47
N ILE A 107 -18.30 -9.50 -10.29
CA ILE A 107 -19.58 -8.95 -9.82
C ILE A 107 -20.70 -9.90 -10.20
N ASN A 108 -21.39 -10.44 -9.21
CA ASN A 108 -22.47 -11.40 -9.41
C ASN A 108 -22.06 -12.56 -10.33
N GLY A 109 -20.80 -13.00 -10.18
CA GLY A 109 -20.27 -14.10 -10.98
C GLY A 109 -19.69 -13.72 -12.33
N SER A 110 -19.83 -12.47 -12.74
CA SER A 110 -19.29 -11.98 -14.02
C SER A 110 -18.01 -11.19 -13.81
N ILE A 111 -17.07 -11.33 -14.74
CA ILE A 111 -15.79 -10.61 -14.67
C ILE A 111 -15.76 -9.55 -15.75
N PRO A 112 -16.05 -8.29 -15.43
CA PRO A 112 -16.08 -7.22 -16.43
C PRO A 112 -14.71 -6.85 -17.01
N GLY A 113 -13.64 -7.28 -16.38
CA GLY A 113 -12.30 -7.01 -16.88
C GLY A 113 -11.45 -6.32 -15.83
N ALA A 114 -10.17 -6.18 -16.14
CA ALA A 114 -9.24 -5.51 -15.26
C ALA A 114 -9.11 -4.05 -15.66
N PHE A 115 -8.87 -3.19 -14.68
CA PHE A 115 -8.65 -1.77 -14.95
C PHE A 115 -7.58 -1.22 -13.99
N PRO A 116 -6.87 -0.18 -14.42
CA PRO A 116 -5.87 0.43 -13.55
C PRO A 116 -6.54 1.29 -12.49
N GLN A 117 -5.93 1.36 -11.34
CA GLN A 117 -6.41 2.22 -10.26
C GLN A 117 -5.21 2.77 -9.51
N THR A 118 -5.31 4.02 -9.06
CA THR A 118 -4.25 4.69 -8.33
C THR A 118 -4.79 5.16 -7.00
N PHE A 119 -4.08 4.82 -5.93
CA PHE A 119 -4.43 5.29 -4.59
C PHE A 119 -3.38 6.31 -4.15
N THR A 120 -3.84 7.48 -3.71
CA THR A 120 -2.98 8.42 -3.02
C THR A 120 -3.21 8.19 -1.53
N MET A 121 -2.13 7.90 -0.82
CA MET A 121 -2.18 7.54 0.60
C MET A 121 -1.50 8.61 1.44
N ASN A 122 -2.04 8.86 2.62
CA ASN A 122 -1.41 9.76 3.58
C ASN A 122 -1.15 9.01 4.88
N LYS A 123 -0.03 9.30 5.51
CA LYS A 123 0.31 8.72 6.81
C LYS A 123 -0.01 9.74 7.90
N GLY A 124 -0.96 9.39 8.75
CA GLY A 124 -1.35 10.21 9.89
C GLY A 124 -0.88 9.60 11.18
N ARG A 125 -1.41 10.08 12.30
CA ARG A 125 -1.04 9.60 13.62
C ARG A 125 -1.36 8.13 13.83
N THR A 126 -2.46 7.69 13.28
CA THR A 126 -2.95 6.32 13.50
C THR A 126 -2.57 5.38 12.37
N GLY A 127 -1.80 5.86 11.41
CA GLY A 127 -1.31 5.04 10.31
C GLY A 127 -1.69 5.58 8.95
N TRP A 128 -1.57 4.73 7.95
CA TRP A 128 -1.85 5.10 6.57
C TRP A 128 -3.35 5.05 6.28
N VAL A 129 -3.82 6.02 5.52
CA VAL A 129 -5.21 6.04 5.04
C VAL A 129 -5.21 6.43 3.56
N ILE A 130 -6.31 6.10 2.88
CA ILE A 130 -6.51 6.48 1.48
C ILE A 130 -7.04 7.90 1.44
N ALA A 131 -6.35 8.78 0.74
CA ALA A 131 -6.78 10.15 0.57
C ALA A 131 -7.57 10.31 -0.72
N GLU A 132 -7.16 9.60 -1.78
CA GLU A 132 -7.76 9.76 -3.08
C GLU A 132 -7.67 8.48 -3.88
N ILE A 133 -8.68 8.21 -4.71
CA ILE A 133 -8.70 7.04 -5.58
C ILE A 133 -8.98 7.54 -7.00
N GLY A 134 -8.13 7.16 -7.94
CA GLY A 134 -8.26 7.55 -9.32
C GLY A 134 -7.95 6.40 -10.27
N ARG A 135 -8.00 6.70 -11.56
CA ARG A 135 -7.65 5.73 -12.62
C ARG A 135 -6.41 6.14 -13.37
#